data_1ba083581cbd04e5dbeb35b660649871
#
_entry.id   1ba083581cbd04e5dbeb35b660649871
#
_cell.length_a   1.000
_cell.length_b   1.000
_cell.length_c   1.000
_cell.angle_alpha   90.00
_cell.angle_beta   90.00
_cell.angle_gamma   90.00
#
_symmetry.space_group_name_H-M   'P 1'
#
loop_
_entity.id
_entity.type
_entity.pdbx_description
1 polymer ?
#
loop_
_entity_poly.entity_id
_entity_poly.type
_entity_poly.pdbx_seq_one_letter_code
_entity_poly.pdbx_strand_id
1 'polypeptide(L)'
;MKIVIIGGSFGGISCAIEARKIYPESEIVLIEKKAHIGFIPSGMLLYLEGKIPSLQDAFFCSKEQLEQLDIQVALQETMLKLDPKNHFVQTDQRRIAYDRLILAAGSAQESEILLPMNEAALTYKDYGAAKQFIQELDQAETITIVGAGQAGMEAANTLTTLGKQVQLVESMTYP
;
A
#
# COMPACT_ATOMS: atom_id res chain seq x y z
N MET A 1 -28.15 4.39 1.65
CA MET A 1 -27.04 5.34 1.52
C MET A 1 -25.87 4.62 0.84
N LYS A 2 -25.15 5.32 -0.06
CA LYS A 2 -23.98 4.76 -0.73
C LYS A 2 -22.69 5.43 -0.22
N ILE A 3 -21.78 4.63 0.30
CA ILE A 3 -20.47 5.05 0.82
C ILE A 3 -19.40 4.55 -0.13
N VAL A 4 -18.59 5.47 -0.67
CA VAL A 4 -17.46 5.13 -1.53
C VAL A 4 -16.16 5.41 -0.77
N ILE A 5 -15.24 4.47 -0.80
CA ILE A 5 -13.95 4.55 -0.10
C ILE A 5 -12.84 4.34 -1.12
N ILE A 6 -11.90 5.26 -1.19
CA ILE A 6 -10.76 5.20 -2.11
C ILE A 6 -9.50 4.83 -1.34
N GLY A 7 -8.95 3.66 -1.65
CA GLY A 7 -7.73 3.10 -1.06
C GLY A 7 -7.99 1.87 -0.19
N GLY A 8 -7.29 0.78 -0.49
CA GLY A 8 -7.43 -0.56 0.11
C GLY A 8 -6.31 -0.94 1.09
N SER A 9 -5.80 0.03 1.85
CA SER A 9 -4.83 -0.21 2.93
C SER A 9 -5.46 0.05 4.30
N PHE A 10 -4.67 0.24 5.35
CA PHE A 10 -5.13 0.36 6.74
C PHE A 10 -6.33 1.31 6.90
N GLY A 11 -6.22 2.55 6.43
CA GLY A 11 -7.25 3.56 6.61
C GLY A 11 -8.55 3.20 5.89
N GLY A 12 -8.49 2.79 4.62
CA GLY A 12 -9.68 2.45 3.84
C GLY A 12 -10.40 1.20 4.33
N ILE A 13 -9.65 0.15 4.63
CA ILE A 13 -10.21 -1.10 5.17
C ILE A 13 -10.87 -0.87 6.53
N SER A 14 -10.17 -0.18 7.45
CA SER A 14 -10.75 0.14 8.76
C SER A 14 -12.02 0.98 8.64
N CYS A 15 -12.01 2.00 7.77
CA CYS A 15 -13.21 2.80 7.50
C CYS A 15 -14.34 1.98 6.91
N ALA A 16 -14.06 1.03 6.01
CA ALA A 16 -15.08 0.18 5.41
C ALA A 16 -15.74 -0.73 6.45
N ILE A 17 -14.97 -1.36 7.31
CA ILE A 17 -15.44 -2.23 8.38
C ILE A 17 -16.30 -1.43 9.39
N GLU A 18 -15.81 -0.27 9.84
CA GLU A 18 -16.55 0.57 10.77
C GLU A 18 -17.79 1.18 10.14
N ALA A 19 -17.75 1.56 8.86
CA ALA A 19 -18.91 2.04 8.14
C ALA A 19 -20.00 0.97 8.06
N ARG A 20 -19.65 -0.31 7.85
CA ARG A 20 -20.64 -1.42 7.86
C ARG A 20 -21.29 -1.58 9.24
N LYS A 21 -20.55 -1.46 10.32
CA LYS A 21 -21.08 -1.56 11.67
C LYS A 21 -22.08 -0.42 11.99
N ILE A 22 -21.72 0.82 11.60
CA ILE A 22 -22.53 2.02 11.90
C ILE A 22 -23.72 2.15 10.94
N TYR A 23 -23.55 1.73 9.69
CA TYR A 23 -24.55 1.85 8.62
C TYR A 23 -24.82 0.49 7.96
N PRO A 24 -25.47 -0.44 8.66
CA PRO A 24 -25.62 -1.83 8.21
C PRO A 24 -26.35 -1.98 6.88
N GLU A 25 -27.29 -1.07 6.56
CA GLU A 25 -28.09 -1.10 5.32
C GLU A 25 -27.47 -0.28 4.17
N SER A 26 -26.27 0.23 4.34
CA SER A 26 -25.65 1.05 3.30
C SER A 26 -24.93 0.20 2.28
N GLU A 27 -24.97 0.63 1.01
CA GLU A 27 -24.05 0.14 -0.02
C GLU A 27 -22.67 0.70 0.25
N ILE A 28 -21.65 -0.18 0.43
CA ILE A 28 -20.27 0.22 0.67
C ILE A 28 -19.40 -0.32 -0.45
N VAL A 29 -18.66 0.58 -1.10
CA VAL A 29 -17.75 0.25 -2.21
C VAL A 29 -16.35 0.75 -1.85
N LEU A 30 -15.39 -0.16 -1.77
CA LEU A 30 -13.98 0.15 -1.63
C LEU A 30 -13.29 -0.02 -2.98
N ILE A 31 -12.58 1.01 -3.42
CA ILE A 31 -11.88 1.06 -4.70
C ILE A 31 -10.39 1.11 -4.43
N GLU A 32 -9.65 0.18 -5.04
CA GLU A 32 -8.20 0.10 -4.94
C GLU A 32 -7.57 -0.02 -6.33
N LYS A 33 -6.57 0.83 -6.62
CA LYS A 33 -5.84 0.81 -7.90
C LYS A 33 -4.96 -0.43 -8.10
N LYS A 34 -4.56 -1.08 -7.01
CA LYS A 34 -3.70 -2.26 -7.04
C LYS A 34 -4.52 -3.55 -7.12
N ALA A 35 -3.85 -4.65 -7.42
CA ALA A 35 -4.46 -5.98 -7.50
C ALA A 35 -4.76 -6.60 -6.11
N HIS A 36 -4.30 -5.97 -5.04
CA HIS A 36 -4.42 -6.49 -3.68
C HIS A 36 -4.76 -5.38 -2.69
N ILE A 37 -5.45 -5.75 -1.60
CA ILE A 37 -5.70 -4.89 -0.42
C ILE A 37 -5.00 -5.49 0.80
N GLY A 38 -4.86 -4.71 1.86
CA GLY A 38 -4.45 -5.22 3.18
C GLY A 38 -3.00 -5.64 3.33
N PHE A 39 -2.12 -5.33 2.38
CA PHE A 39 -0.69 -5.65 2.51
C PHE A 39 0.00 -4.74 3.53
N ILE A 40 0.81 -5.34 4.40
CA ILE A 40 1.65 -4.66 5.39
C ILE A 40 3.06 -4.55 4.81
N PRO A 41 3.55 -3.34 4.44
CA PRO A 41 4.87 -3.19 3.82
C PRO A 41 6.03 -3.76 4.66
N SER A 42 6.03 -3.53 5.98
CA SER A 42 7.05 -4.09 6.89
C SER A 42 7.00 -5.61 6.98
N GLY A 43 5.92 -6.25 6.58
CA GLY A 43 5.83 -7.71 6.47
C GLY A 43 6.85 -8.31 5.52
N MET A 44 7.32 -7.55 4.52
CA MET A 44 8.44 -7.99 3.67
C MET A 44 9.71 -8.20 4.50
N LEU A 45 10.02 -7.30 5.41
CA LEU A 45 11.20 -7.42 6.27
C LEU A 45 11.06 -8.63 7.21
N LEU A 46 9.86 -8.85 7.76
CA LEU A 46 9.58 -10.04 8.59
C LEU A 46 9.74 -11.34 7.80
N TYR A 47 9.35 -11.36 6.54
CA TYR A 47 9.57 -12.50 5.65
C TYR A 47 11.07 -12.73 5.40
N LEU A 48 11.84 -11.69 5.09
CA LEU A 48 13.28 -11.77 4.89
C LEU A 48 14.04 -12.24 6.13
N GLU A 49 13.54 -11.89 7.31
CA GLU A 49 14.09 -12.34 8.61
C GLU A 49 13.62 -13.75 9.01
N GLY A 50 12.78 -14.41 8.19
CA GLY A 50 12.24 -15.73 8.49
C GLY A 50 11.22 -15.75 9.62
N LYS A 51 10.68 -14.60 10.03
CA LYS A 51 9.66 -14.47 11.10
C LYS A 51 8.26 -14.83 10.63
N ILE A 52 7.99 -14.73 9.34
CA ILE A 52 6.77 -15.25 8.70
C ILE A 52 7.16 -16.20 7.56
N PRO A 53 6.41 -17.29 7.34
CA PRO A 53 6.79 -18.34 6.40
C PRO A 53 6.65 -17.94 4.94
N SER A 54 5.78 -16.96 4.63
CA SER A 54 5.61 -16.46 3.27
C SER A 54 5.24 -14.98 3.24
N LEU A 55 5.49 -14.32 2.10
CA LEU A 55 5.09 -12.93 1.92
C LEU A 55 3.55 -12.77 1.91
N GLN A 56 2.80 -13.85 1.67
CA GLN A 56 1.33 -13.86 1.78
C GLN A 56 0.86 -13.65 3.22
N ASP A 57 1.65 -14.05 4.22
CA ASP A 57 1.32 -13.84 5.63
C ASP A 57 1.46 -12.38 6.07
N ALA A 58 1.94 -11.52 5.18
CA ALA A 58 1.98 -10.08 5.41
C ALA A 58 0.65 -9.35 5.06
N PHE A 59 -0.41 -10.08 4.73
CA PHE A 59 -1.74 -9.48 4.54
C PHE A 59 -2.56 -9.55 5.83
N PHE A 60 -3.10 -8.41 6.26
CA PHE A 60 -3.99 -8.37 7.44
C PHE A 60 -5.47 -8.47 7.07
N CYS A 61 -5.82 -8.33 5.79
CA CYS A 61 -7.18 -8.43 5.29
C CYS A 61 -7.18 -8.84 3.82
N SER A 62 -8.12 -9.70 3.44
CA SER A 62 -8.35 -10.10 2.06
C SER A 62 -9.65 -9.48 1.49
N LYS A 63 -9.79 -9.53 0.17
CA LYS A 63 -11.00 -9.12 -0.53
C LYS A 63 -12.22 -9.93 -0.05
N GLU A 64 -12.06 -11.24 0.05
CA GLU A 64 -13.13 -12.17 0.45
C GLU A 64 -13.64 -11.87 1.86
N GLN A 65 -12.77 -11.47 2.79
CA GLN A 65 -13.17 -11.08 4.14
C GLN A 65 -14.05 -9.83 4.14
N LEU A 66 -13.77 -8.84 3.29
CA LEU A 66 -14.62 -7.67 3.16
C LEU A 66 -15.93 -7.99 2.46
N GLU A 67 -15.91 -8.83 1.44
CA GLU A 67 -17.11 -9.27 0.73
C GLU A 67 -18.06 -10.08 1.63
N GLN A 68 -17.54 -10.85 2.58
CA GLN A 68 -18.35 -11.52 3.63
C GLN A 68 -19.06 -10.51 4.56
N LEU A 69 -18.60 -9.28 4.61
CA LEU A 69 -19.25 -8.17 5.31
C LEU A 69 -20.12 -7.31 4.39
N ASP A 70 -20.52 -7.82 3.21
CA ASP A 70 -21.27 -7.08 2.18
C ASP A 70 -20.59 -5.78 1.74
N ILE A 71 -19.26 -5.71 1.79
CA ILE A 71 -18.48 -4.60 1.27
C ILE A 71 -17.98 -4.98 -0.12
N GLN A 72 -18.40 -4.24 -1.15
CA GLN A 72 -17.94 -4.44 -2.51
C GLN A 72 -16.49 -3.95 -2.64
N VAL A 73 -15.61 -4.79 -3.18
CA VAL A 73 -14.20 -4.45 -3.39
C VAL A 73 -13.89 -4.45 -4.88
N ALA A 74 -13.57 -3.27 -5.41
CA ALA A 74 -13.13 -3.07 -6.78
C ALA A 74 -11.60 -2.91 -6.80
N LEU A 75 -10.91 -3.94 -7.28
CA LEU A 75 -9.46 -3.95 -7.45
C LEU A 75 -9.08 -3.51 -8.86
N GLN A 76 -7.86 -3.00 -9.02
CA GLN A 76 -7.33 -2.51 -10.30
C GLN A 76 -8.25 -1.43 -10.91
N GLU A 77 -8.89 -0.64 -10.07
CA GLU A 77 -9.75 0.47 -10.46
C GLU A 77 -9.20 1.77 -9.88
N THR A 78 -8.82 2.70 -10.76
CA THR A 78 -8.14 3.95 -10.37
C THR A 78 -9.10 5.12 -10.41
N MET A 79 -9.22 5.85 -9.29
CA MET A 79 -9.94 7.13 -9.27
C MET A 79 -9.15 8.18 -10.04
N LEU A 80 -9.77 8.78 -11.09
CA LEU A 80 -9.16 9.79 -11.94
C LEU A 80 -9.62 11.20 -11.58
N LYS A 81 -10.90 11.36 -11.18
CA LYS A 81 -11.49 12.67 -10.93
C LYS A 81 -12.53 12.60 -9.83
N LEU A 82 -12.57 13.63 -9.01
CA LEU A 82 -13.60 13.88 -8.00
C LEU A 82 -14.44 15.10 -8.39
N ASP A 83 -15.75 14.95 -8.34
CA ASP A 83 -16.70 16.08 -8.43
C ASP A 83 -17.53 16.15 -7.14
N PRO A 84 -17.06 16.93 -6.16
CA PRO A 84 -17.74 17.02 -4.86
C PRO A 84 -19.06 17.80 -4.93
N LYS A 85 -19.27 18.64 -5.95
CA LYS A 85 -20.53 19.37 -6.11
C LYS A 85 -21.66 18.47 -6.57
N ASN A 86 -21.37 17.53 -7.45
CA ASN A 86 -22.36 16.61 -8.02
C ASN A 86 -22.29 15.21 -7.35
N HIS A 87 -21.51 15.05 -6.29
CA HIS A 87 -21.40 13.83 -5.50
C HIS A 87 -21.06 12.59 -6.35
N PHE A 88 -20.02 12.68 -7.21
CA PHE A 88 -19.53 11.51 -7.92
C PHE A 88 -18.00 11.47 -8.02
N VAL A 89 -17.48 10.26 -8.16
CA VAL A 89 -16.11 9.97 -8.57
C VAL A 89 -16.12 9.36 -9.97
N GLN A 90 -15.13 9.73 -10.78
CA GLN A 90 -14.84 9.11 -12.07
C GLN A 90 -13.60 8.24 -11.88
N THR A 91 -13.73 6.96 -12.22
CA THR A 91 -12.61 6.04 -12.31
C THR A 91 -12.24 5.81 -13.78
N ASP A 92 -11.19 5.04 -14.01
CA ASP A 92 -10.80 4.55 -15.33
C ASP A 92 -11.81 3.55 -15.93
N GLN A 93 -12.73 3.00 -15.09
CA GLN A 93 -13.70 2.01 -15.51
C GLN A 93 -15.14 2.54 -15.55
N ARG A 94 -15.50 3.47 -14.65
CA ARG A 94 -16.90 3.91 -14.49
C ARG A 94 -17.03 5.23 -13.73
N ARG A 95 -18.24 5.77 -13.76
CA ARG A 95 -18.67 6.89 -12.90
C ARG A 95 -19.52 6.35 -11.75
N ILE A 96 -19.23 6.77 -10.53
CA ILE A 96 -19.87 6.28 -9.31
C ILE A 96 -20.39 7.47 -8.51
N ALA A 97 -21.71 7.52 -8.31
CA ALA A 97 -22.33 8.48 -7.40
C ALA A 97 -22.16 8.01 -5.95
N TYR A 98 -22.10 8.95 -5.01
CA TYR A 98 -21.97 8.64 -3.59
C TYR A 98 -22.78 9.62 -2.72
N ASP A 99 -23.22 9.14 -1.56
CA ASP A 99 -23.75 9.98 -0.48
C ASP A 99 -22.63 10.42 0.47
N ARG A 100 -21.64 9.53 0.67
CA ARG A 100 -20.44 9.79 1.47
C ARG A 100 -19.21 9.27 0.74
N LEU A 101 -18.14 10.05 0.78
CA LEU A 101 -16.85 9.68 0.20
C LEU A 101 -15.76 9.74 1.27
N ILE A 102 -14.95 8.70 1.33
CA ILE A 102 -13.75 8.60 2.17
C ILE A 102 -12.54 8.50 1.27
N LEU A 103 -11.60 9.43 1.41
CA LEU A 103 -10.33 9.42 0.70
C LEU A 103 -9.25 8.86 1.63
N ALA A 104 -8.81 7.64 1.37
CA ALA A 104 -7.76 6.93 2.09
C ALA A 104 -6.64 6.48 1.13
N ALA A 105 -6.35 7.31 0.12
CA ALA A 105 -5.45 6.97 -0.98
C ALA A 105 -3.97 6.81 -0.56
N GLY A 106 -3.63 7.12 0.69
CA GLY A 106 -2.27 7.02 1.23
C GLY A 106 -1.34 8.11 0.69
N SER A 107 -0.04 7.87 0.81
CA SER A 107 1.01 8.74 0.29
C SER A 107 1.65 8.15 -0.96
N ALA A 108 1.96 8.99 -1.93
CA ALA A 108 2.88 8.64 -3.01
C ALA A 108 4.33 8.86 -2.53
N GLN A 109 5.25 8.11 -3.11
CA GLN A 109 6.68 8.38 -2.94
C GLN A 109 7.04 9.49 -3.93
N GLU A 110 7.63 10.58 -3.45
CA GLU A 110 8.18 11.61 -4.34
C GLU A 110 9.44 11.04 -4.98
N SER A 111 9.32 10.71 -6.26
CA SER A 111 10.42 10.14 -7.03
C SER A 111 11.29 11.18 -7.73
N GLU A 112 10.96 12.47 -7.61
CA GLU A 112 11.69 13.54 -8.31
C GLU A 112 13.19 13.58 -7.97
N ILE A 113 13.54 13.26 -6.73
CA ILE A 113 14.94 13.16 -6.28
C ILE A 113 15.66 11.96 -6.93
N LEU A 114 14.89 10.94 -7.33
CA LEU A 114 15.42 9.69 -7.89
C LEU A 114 15.21 9.57 -9.41
N LEU A 115 14.69 10.61 -10.06
CA LEU A 115 14.37 10.60 -11.50
C LEU A 115 15.54 10.12 -12.41
N PRO A 116 16.81 10.48 -12.17
CA PRO A 116 17.90 9.96 -12.96
C PRO A 116 18.23 8.47 -12.70
N MET A 117 17.75 7.91 -11.57
CA MET A 117 18.03 6.55 -11.11
C MET A 117 16.78 5.66 -11.13
N ASN A 118 15.72 6.11 -11.77
CA ASN A 118 14.37 5.57 -11.62
C ASN A 118 14.24 4.07 -12.00
N GLU A 119 15.06 3.59 -12.91
CA GLU A 119 15.05 2.17 -13.33
C GLU A 119 15.68 1.23 -12.28
N ALA A 120 16.52 1.76 -11.39
CA ALA A 120 17.21 1.00 -10.35
C ALA A 120 16.63 1.22 -8.93
N ALA A 121 15.67 2.14 -8.77
CA ALA A 121 15.11 2.46 -7.46
C ALA A 121 13.93 1.53 -7.12
N LEU A 122 14.13 0.68 -6.12
CA LEU A 122 13.13 -0.26 -5.63
C LEU A 122 12.39 0.27 -4.41
N THR A 123 11.18 -0.18 -4.24
CA THR A 123 10.37 0.07 -3.04
C THR A 123 9.71 -1.22 -2.59
N TYR A 124 9.12 -1.24 -1.38
CA TYR A 124 8.32 -2.36 -0.90
C TYR A 124 6.97 -1.90 -0.30
N LYS A 125 6.47 -0.74 -0.76
CA LYS A 125 5.20 -0.17 -0.28
C LYS A 125 3.96 -0.99 -0.63
N ASP A 126 4.05 -1.88 -1.58
CA ASP A 126 2.99 -2.81 -1.96
C ASP A 126 3.53 -4.20 -2.26
N TYR A 127 2.62 -5.16 -2.35
CA TYR A 127 2.96 -6.56 -2.56
C TYR A 127 3.75 -6.81 -3.85
N GLY A 128 3.39 -6.14 -4.95
CA GLY A 128 4.09 -6.29 -6.22
C GLY A 128 5.52 -5.77 -6.14
N ALA A 129 5.70 -4.57 -5.59
CA ALA A 129 7.00 -3.96 -5.36
C ALA A 129 7.85 -4.78 -4.39
N ALA A 130 7.26 -5.32 -3.31
CA ALA A 130 7.95 -6.20 -2.37
C ALA A 130 8.44 -7.50 -3.03
N LYS A 131 7.63 -8.10 -3.92
CA LYS A 131 8.06 -9.28 -4.70
C LYS A 131 9.24 -8.96 -5.61
N GLN A 132 9.17 -7.85 -6.33
CA GLN A 132 10.27 -7.41 -7.19
C GLN A 132 11.53 -7.16 -6.36
N PHE A 133 11.43 -6.46 -5.25
CA PHE A 133 12.54 -6.21 -4.33
C PHE A 133 13.22 -7.53 -3.90
N ILE A 134 12.46 -8.53 -3.48
CA ILE A 134 12.97 -9.83 -3.05
C ILE A 134 13.73 -10.53 -4.20
N GLN A 135 13.19 -10.49 -5.42
CA GLN A 135 13.83 -11.10 -6.60
C GLN A 135 15.19 -10.46 -6.94
N GLU A 136 15.27 -9.14 -6.83
CA GLU A 136 16.51 -8.41 -7.13
C GLU A 136 17.52 -8.48 -5.98
N LEU A 137 17.04 -8.65 -4.75
CA LEU A 137 17.89 -8.77 -3.56
C LEU A 137 18.88 -9.94 -3.64
N ASP A 138 18.49 -11.05 -4.23
CA ASP A 138 19.34 -12.24 -4.34
C ASP A 138 20.63 -11.96 -5.13
N GLN A 139 20.57 -11.06 -6.11
CA GLN A 139 21.68 -10.71 -6.98
C GLN A 139 22.48 -9.49 -6.50
N ALA A 140 21.93 -8.71 -5.56
CA ALA A 140 22.55 -7.51 -5.04
C ALA A 140 23.52 -7.83 -3.91
N GLU A 141 24.80 -7.42 -4.03
CA GLU A 141 25.78 -7.47 -2.94
C GLU A 141 25.73 -6.20 -2.09
N THR A 142 25.61 -5.05 -2.76
CA THR A 142 25.57 -3.72 -2.12
C THR A 142 24.23 -3.05 -2.35
N ILE A 143 23.67 -2.48 -1.31
CA ILE A 143 22.36 -1.83 -1.32
C ILE A 143 22.48 -0.44 -0.71
N THR A 144 22.04 0.57 -1.46
CA THR A 144 21.93 1.94 -0.95
C THR A 144 20.47 2.21 -0.55
N ILE A 145 20.26 2.59 0.70
CA ILE A 145 18.97 3.00 1.22
C ILE A 145 18.92 4.52 1.29
N VAL A 146 17.90 5.12 0.70
CA VAL A 146 17.70 6.57 0.71
C VAL A 146 16.60 6.91 1.72
N GLY A 147 16.96 7.60 2.77
CA GLY A 147 16.14 7.99 3.91
C GLY A 147 16.42 7.13 5.15
N ALA A 148 16.82 7.78 6.25
CA ALA A 148 17.11 7.15 7.54
C ALA A 148 15.92 7.24 8.53
N GLY A 149 14.69 7.41 8.04
CA GLY A 149 13.50 7.28 8.86
C GLY A 149 13.28 5.83 9.31
N GLN A 150 12.22 5.59 10.09
CA GLN A 150 11.92 4.27 10.66
C GLN A 150 12.03 3.13 9.63
N ALA A 151 11.37 3.27 8.47
CA ALA A 151 11.38 2.24 7.44
C ALA A 151 12.79 1.96 6.87
N GLY A 152 13.58 3.03 6.65
CA GLY A 152 14.96 2.89 6.15
C GLY A 152 15.88 2.23 7.17
N MET A 153 15.74 2.58 8.44
CA MET A 153 16.53 1.97 9.53
C MET A 153 16.19 0.50 9.74
N GLU A 154 14.89 0.14 9.71
CA GLU A 154 14.44 -1.25 9.79
C GLU A 154 14.98 -2.07 8.60
N ALA A 155 14.86 -1.54 7.38
CA ALA A 155 15.40 -2.19 6.18
C ALA A 155 16.93 -2.36 6.27
N ALA A 156 17.67 -1.33 6.71
CA ALA A 156 19.12 -1.40 6.87
C ALA A 156 19.53 -2.51 7.85
N ASN A 157 18.85 -2.59 8.98
CA ASN A 157 19.11 -3.63 9.99
C ASN A 157 18.84 -5.04 9.42
N THR A 158 17.69 -5.25 8.79
CA THR A 158 17.33 -6.53 8.18
C THR A 158 18.35 -6.95 7.11
N LEU A 159 18.66 -6.06 6.17
CA LEU A 159 19.57 -6.35 5.06
C LEU A 159 21.01 -6.60 5.51
N THR A 160 21.48 -5.87 6.52
CA THR A 160 22.79 -6.13 7.14
C THR A 160 22.82 -7.49 7.80
N THR A 161 21.77 -7.89 8.50
CA THR A 161 21.66 -9.21 9.13
C THR A 161 21.66 -10.34 8.10
N LEU A 162 21.17 -10.08 6.89
CA LEU A 162 21.23 -10.99 5.74
C LEU A 162 22.61 -11.01 5.05
N GLY A 163 23.61 -10.29 5.57
CA GLY A 163 24.96 -10.27 5.04
C GLY A 163 25.18 -9.33 3.85
N LYS A 164 24.22 -8.45 3.55
CA LYS A 164 24.37 -7.46 2.48
C LYS A 164 25.23 -6.28 2.94
N GLN A 165 25.99 -5.68 2.02
CA GLN A 165 26.64 -4.41 2.26
C GLN A 165 25.62 -3.28 2.13
N VAL A 166 25.35 -2.56 3.22
CA VAL A 166 24.31 -1.53 3.25
C VAL A 166 24.91 -0.15 3.43
N GLN A 167 24.55 0.76 2.54
CA GLN A 167 24.83 2.18 2.65
C GLN A 167 23.50 2.91 2.91
N LEU A 168 23.45 3.70 3.99
CA LEU A 168 22.30 4.52 4.34
C LEU A 168 22.60 5.99 4.09
N VAL A 169 21.76 6.66 3.31
CA VAL A 169 21.91 8.07 2.93
C VAL A 169 20.72 8.86 3.46
N GLU A 170 21.01 9.95 4.18
CA GLU A 170 19.99 10.85 4.75
C GLU A 170 20.34 12.30 4.42
N SER A 171 19.33 13.07 4.07
CA SER A 171 19.49 14.50 3.76
C SER A 171 19.50 15.39 5.01
N MET A 172 18.86 14.94 6.09
CA MET A 172 18.79 15.68 7.35
C MET A 172 19.98 15.36 8.26
N THR A 173 20.29 16.28 9.15
CA THR A 173 21.40 16.16 10.12
C THR A 173 21.13 15.07 11.17
N TYR A 174 19.88 14.74 11.41
CA TYR A 174 19.43 13.70 12.34
C TYR A 174 18.46 12.75 11.64
N PRO A 175 18.56 11.42 11.87
CA PRO A 175 17.65 10.43 11.36
C PRO A 175 16.27 10.51 12.05
#